data_debac877a0591cebda09ac96f9fa60f6
#
_entry.id   debac877a0591cebda09ac96f9fa60f6
#
_cell.length_a   1.000
_cell.length_b   1.000
_cell.length_c   1.000
_cell.angle_alpha   90.00
_cell.angle_beta   90.00
_cell.angle_gamma   90.00
#
_symmetry.space_group_name_H-M   'P 1'
#
loop_
_entity.id
_entity.type
_entity.pdbx_description
1 polymer ?
#
loop_
_entity_poly.entity_id
_entity_poly.type
_entity_poly.pdbx_seq_one_letter_code
_entity_poly.pdbx_strand_id
1 'polypeptide(L)'
;QQFNSMTLSPDELNLLHDEIMRQTITIAFNKTVQIYGPPPSPFCFFVMGSAGRKEQGIWSDQDHGMIYEHNHPEARNYFLSLGKEISEGLMQVGYSLCEGKVMASNPFWCRSYEQWMQQLNNWIDDASWESIRYLLTFMDSRAFLGEEKFIRQLKQYSYQLIDEKHLLTRILDNTMHIKKTIGIFGQLLLETHGPYSGC
;
A
#
# COMPACT_ATOMS: atom_id res chain seq x y z
N GLN A 1 -12.45 -22.46 36.60
CA GLN A 1 -11.28 -22.34 35.71
C GLN A 1 -11.27 -20.91 35.20
N GLN A 2 -10.36 -20.08 35.72
CA GLN A 2 -10.09 -18.74 35.19
C GLN A 2 -9.40 -18.92 33.86
N PHE A 3 -10.08 -18.61 32.77
CA PHE A 3 -9.43 -18.31 31.50
C PHE A 3 -8.62 -17.04 31.72
N ASN A 4 -7.32 -17.19 31.86
CA ASN A 4 -6.37 -16.08 31.74
C ASN A 4 -6.47 -15.60 30.27
N SER A 5 -7.22 -14.52 30.01
CA SER A 5 -7.23 -13.87 28.75
C SER A 5 -5.83 -13.31 28.54
N MET A 6 -5.00 -14.01 27.76
CA MET A 6 -3.76 -13.43 27.25
C MET A 6 -4.16 -12.28 26.33
N THR A 7 -4.16 -11.08 26.85
CA THR A 7 -4.30 -9.86 26.05
C THR A 7 -2.92 -9.55 25.48
N LEU A 8 -2.75 -9.79 24.18
CA LEU A 8 -1.54 -9.37 23.46
C LEU A 8 -1.47 -7.83 23.48
N SER A 9 -0.30 -7.30 23.73
CA SER A 9 -0.04 -5.89 23.49
C SER A 9 -0.10 -5.59 21.97
N PRO A 10 -0.31 -4.33 21.55
CA PRO A 10 -0.27 -3.96 20.13
C PRO A 10 1.02 -4.39 19.43
N ASP A 11 2.16 -4.27 20.10
CA ASP A 11 3.45 -4.70 19.53
C ASP A 11 3.54 -6.20 19.34
N GLU A 12 3.10 -6.99 20.32
CA GLU A 12 3.05 -8.46 20.21
C GLU A 12 2.10 -8.91 19.12
N LEU A 13 0.95 -8.24 18.97
CA LEU A 13 0.00 -8.51 17.89
C LEU A 13 0.63 -8.24 16.52
N ASN A 14 1.32 -7.12 16.35
CA ASN A 14 1.98 -6.79 15.09
C ASN A 14 3.15 -7.75 14.77
N LEU A 15 3.89 -8.21 15.77
CA LEU A 15 4.91 -9.24 15.57
C LEU A 15 4.30 -10.56 15.10
N LEU A 16 3.15 -10.95 15.67
CA LEU A 16 2.42 -12.15 15.25
C LEU A 16 1.93 -12.01 13.79
N HIS A 17 1.36 -10.86 13.43
CA HIS A 17 0.98 -10.57 12.06
C HIS A 17 2.17 -10.67 11.10
N ASP A 18 3.29 -10.05 11.44
CA ASP A 18 4.52 -10.10 10.64
C ASP A 18 4.98 -11.54 10.41
N GLU A 19 4.91 -12.40 11.42
CA GLU A 19 5.31 -13.80 11.30
C GLU A 19 4.34 -14.61 10.42
N ILE A 20 3.03 -14.48 10.64
CA ILE A 20 2.01 -15.15 9.81
C ILE A 20 2.15 -14.73 8.35
N MET A 21 2.25 -13.44 8.09
CA MET A 21 2.44 -12.91 6.73
C MET A 21 3.74 -13.42 6.11
N ARG A 22 4.85 -13.42 6.85
CA ARG A 22 6.14 -13.89 6.36
C ARG A 22 6.10 -15.36 5.94
N GLN A 23 5.53 -16.22 6.77
CA GLN A 23 5.37 -17.64 6.46
C GLN A 23 4.49 -17.84 5.22
N THR A 24 3.35 -17.17 5.17
CA THR A 24 2.40 -17.25 4.05
C THR A 24 3.05 -16.80 2.73
N ILE A 25 3.73 -15.67 2.76
CA ILE A 25 4.43 -15.12 1.59
C ILE A 25 5.56 -16.06 1.14
N THR A 26 6.29 -16.66 2.08
CA THR A 26 7.35 -17.65 1.77
C THR A 26 6.77 -18.89 1.10
N ILE A 27 5.65 -19.40 1.57
CA ILE A 27 4.96 -20.54 0.95
C ILE A 27 4.51 -20.19 -0.48
N ALA A 28 3.87 -19.05 -0.67
CA ALA A 28 3.43 -18.58 -1.99
C ALA A 28 4.62 -18.37 -2.95
N PHE A 29 5.71 -17.80 -2.47
CA PHE A 29 6.94 -17.62 -3.24
C PHE A 29 7.52 -18.97 -3.69
N ASN A 30 7.70 -19.92 -2.76
CA ASN A 30 8.23 -21.24 -3.08
C ASN A 30 7.36 -21.99 -4.07
N LYS A 31 6.03 -21.91 -3.93
CA LYS A 31 5.07 -22.49 -4.89
C LYS A 31 5.24 -21.86 -6.28
N THR A 32 5.37 -20.55 -6.36
CA THR A 32 5.58 -19.82 -7.62
C THR A 32 6.90 -20.24 -8.27
N VAL A 33 7.98 -20.37 -7.49
CA VAL A 33 9.30 -20.85 -7.98
C VAL A 33 9.22 -22.28 -8.49
N GLN A 34 8.46 -23.16 -7.85
CA GLN A 34 8.26 -24.54 -8.33
C GLN A 34 7.54 -24.61 -9.66
N ILE A 35 6.60 -23.70 -9.91
CA ILE A 35 5.76 -23.70 -11.14
C ILE A 35 6.47 -22.98 -12.30
N TYR A 36 7.08 -21.82 -12.02
CA TYR A 36 7.57 -20.90 -13.05
C TYR A 36 9.09 -20.73 -13.06
N GLY A 37 9.82 -21.38 -12.15
CA GLY A 37 11.25 -21.18 -11.97
C GLY A 37 11.57 -19.98 -11.07
N PRO A 38 12.88 -19.64 -10.93
CA PRO A 38 13.32 -18.51 -10.11
C PRO A 38 12.81 -17.17 -10.68
N PRO A 39 12.73 -16.11 -9.83
CA PRO A 39 12.36 -14.78 -10.31
C PRO A 39 13.22 -14.33 -11.49
N PRO A 40 12.61 -13.79 -12.57
CA PRO A 40 13.34 -13.38 -13.78
C PRO A 40 14.16 -12.09 -13.60
N SER A 41 13.95 -11.36 -12.50
CA SER A 41 14.73 -10.18 -12.14
C SER A 41 14.71 -9.95 -10.62
N PRO A 42 15.64 -9.12 -10.08
CA PRO A 42 15.52 -8.61 -8.72
C PRO A 42 14.18 -7.94 -8.48
N PHE A 43 13.62 -8.10 -7.29
CA PHE A 43 12.30 -7.58 -6.92
C PHE A 43 12.21 -7.22 -5.45
N CYS A 44 11.15 -6.52 -5.07
CA CYS A 44 10.72 -6.29 -3.69
C CYS A 44 9.21 -6.45 -3.59
N PHE A 45 8.77 -7.37 -2.74
CA PHE A 45 7.40 -7.37 -2.23
C PHE A 45 7.35 -6.54 -0.95
N PHE A 46 6.36 -5.68 -0.82
CA PHE A 46 6.22 -4.75 0.30
C PHE A 46 4.77 -4.67 0.77
N VAL A 47 4.60 -4.38 2.05
CA VAL A 47 3.30 -4.12 2.68
C VAL A 47 3.13 -2.62 2.90
N MET A 48 1.88 -2.16 2.98
CA MET A 48 1.50 -0.75 3.12
C MET A 48 0.42 -0.58 4.20
N GLY A 49 -0.12 0.61 4.34
CA GLY A 49 -1.21 0.90 5.26
C GLY A 49 -0.88 0.47 6.71
N SER A 50 -1.83 -0.15 7.38
CA SER A 50 -1.66 -0.63 8.77
C SER A 50 -0.51 -1.61 8.92
N ALA A 51 -0.32 -2.53 7.96
CA ALA A 51 0.80 -3.46 7.97
C ALA A 51 2.15 -2.74 7.77
N GLY A 52 2.21 -1.73 6.93
CA GLY A 52 3.39 -0.90 6.72
C GLY A 52 3.80 -0.15 7.97
N ARG A 53 2.84 0.44 8.68
CA ARG A 53 3.03 1.22 9.91
C ARG A 53 3.11 0.38 11.19
N LYS A 54 2.89 -0.95 11.10
CA LYS A 54 2.78 -1.86 12.27
C LYS A 54 1.64 -1.47 13.22
N GLU A 55 0.48 -1.20 12.65
CA GLU A 55 -0.73 -0.78 13.35
C GLU A 55 -1.91 -1.73 13.06
N GLN A 56 -1.63 -2.99 12.76
CA GLN A 56 -2.66 -3.98 12.44
C GLN A 56 -3.49 -4.31 13.67
N GLY A 57 -4.81 -4.32 13.49
CA GLY A 57 -5.75 -4.82 14.48
C GLY A 57 -5.99 -6.32 14.33
N ILE A 58 -6.87 -6.88 15.16
CA ILE A 58 -7.25 -8.31 15.11
C ILE A 58 -7.80 -8.68 13.71
N TRP A 59 -8.55 -7.77 13.11
CA TRP A 59 -9.07 -7.89 11.76
C TRP A 59 -8.34 -6.88 10.87
N SER A 60 -7.58 -7.38 9.92
CA SER A 60 -6.84 -6.56 8.98
C SER A 60 -7.07 -7.04 7.56
N ASP A 61 -7.12 -6.10 6.64
CA ASP A 61 -7.08 -6.35 5.21
C ASP A 61 -5.65 -6.41 4.69
N GLN A 62 -5.52 -6.65 3.40
CA GLN A 62 -4.24 -6.76 2.72
C GLN A 62 -3.97 -5.48 1.95
N ASP A 63 -2.92 -4.75 2.34
CA ASP A 63 -2.37 -3.66 1.54
C ASP A 63 -0.93 -3.98 1.18
N HIS A 64 -0.66 -4.30 -0.06
CA HIS A 64 0.69 -4.67 -0.48
C HIS A 64 0.94 -4.42 -1.98
N GLY A 65 2.21 -4.36 -2.35
CA GLY A 65 2.63 -4.14 -3.72
C GLY A 65 3.91 -4.90 -4.08
N MET A 66 4.29 -4.77 -5.35
CA MET A 66 5.48 -5.41 -5.92
C MET A 66 6.24 -4.43 -6.79
N ILE A 67 7.55 -4.39 -6.62
CA ILE A 67 8.50 -3.70 -7.50
C ILE A 67 9.41 -4.76 -8.10
N TYR A 68 9.63 -4.72 -9.40
CA TYR A 68 10.65 -5.53 -10.07
C TYR A 68 11.53 -4.66 -10.96
N GLU A 69 12.79 -5.07 -11.17
CA GLU A 69 13.80 -4.20 -11.76
C GLU A 69 13.51 -3.89 -13.23
N HIS A 70 13.27 -4.92 -14.05
CA HIS A 70 13.19 -4.77 -15.50
C HIS A 70 11.78 -4.85 -16.04
N ASN A 71 11.38 -3.82 -16.82
CA ASN A 71 10.09 -3.79 -17.50
C ASN A 71 10.06 -4.74 -18.70
N HIS A 72 9.88 -6.03 -18.43
CA HIS A 72 9.80 -7.09 -19.42
C HIS A 72 8.50 -7.89 -19.27
N PRO A 73 7.82 -8.30 -20.36
CA PRO A 73 6.55 -9.03 -20.29
C PRO A 73 6.60 -10.30 -19.42
N GLU A 74 7.70 -11.05 -19.48
CA GLU A 74 7.92 -12.24 -18.68
C GLU A 74 7.98 -11.90 -17.18
N ALA A 75 8.76 -10.88 -16.81
CA ALA A 75 8.85 -10.42 -15.44
C ALA A 75 7.48 -9.95 -14.92
N ARG A 76 6.76 -9.17 -15.72
CA ARG A 76 5.40 -8.73 -15.38
C ARG A 76 4.46 -9.91 -15.09
N ASN A 77 4.43 -10.90 -15.96
CA ASN A 77 3.55 -12.06 -15.80
C ASN A 77 3.94 -12.89 -14.58
N TYR A 78 5.24 -13.09 -14.37
CA TYR A 78 5.75 -13.79 -13.19
C TYR A 78 5.33 -13.11 -11.89
N PHE A 79 5.59 -11.81 -11.77
CA PHE A 79 5.31 -11.08 -10.53
C PHE A 79 3.83 -10.85 -10.27
N LEU A 80 3.00 -10.74 -11.30
CA LEU A 80 1.54 -10.76 -11.14
C LEU A 80 1.04 -12.11 -10.65
N SER A 81 1.61 -13.22 -11.16
CA SER A 81 1.28 -14.56 -10.69
C SER A 81 1.71 -14.76 -9.23
N LEU A 82 2.91 -14.30 -8.85
CA LEU A 82 3.36 -14.31 -7.48
C LEU A 82 2.46 -13.45 -6.58
N GLY A 83 2.10 -12.24 -7.02
CA GLY A 83 1.19 -11.36 -6.29
C GLY A 83 -0.19 -11.99 -6.06
N LYS A 84 -0.69 -12.75 -7.04
CA LYS A 84 -1.94 -13.50 -6.92
C LYS A 84 -1.83 -14.63 -5.89
N GLU A 85 -0.78 -15.46 -5.95
CA GLU A 85 -0.54 -16.53 -4.98
C GLU A 85 -0.40 -15.98 -3.55
N ILE A 86 0.26 -14.84 -3.38
CA ILE A 86 0.37 -14.18 -2.07
C ILE A 86 -1.00 -13.70 -1.59
N SER A 87 -1.77 -13.01 -2.45
CA SER A 87 -3.10 -12.50 -2.08
C SER A 87 -4.05 -13.63 -1.67
N GLU A 88 -4.05 -14.73 -2.42
CA GLU A 88 -4.86 -15.92 -2.12
C GLU A 88 -4.40 -16.60 -0.81
N GLY A 89 -3.09 -16.73 -0.61
CA GLY A 89 -2.55 -17.30 0.63
C GLY A 89 -2.90 -16.48 1.86
N LEU A 90 -2.74 -15.15 1.80
CA LEU A 90 -3.12 -14.26 2.89
C LEU A 90 -4.62 -14.30 3.17
N MET A 91 -5.46 -14.38 2.14
CA MET A 91 -6.90 -14.55 2.32
C MET A 91 -7.24 -15.85 3.05
N GLN A 92 -6.57 -16.96 2.73
CA GLN A 92 -6.78 -18.25 3.40
C GLN A 92 -6.42 -18.25 4.88
N VAL A 93 -5.47 -17.42 5.31
CA VAL A 93 -5.07 -17.29 6.72
C VAL A 93 -5.79 -16.16 7.44
N GLY A 94 -6.80 -15.53 6.81
CA GLY A 94 -7.74 -14.63 7.48
C GLY A 94 -7.58 -13.13 7.18
N TYR A 95 -6.66 -12.73 6.27
CA TYR A 95 -6.59 -11.33 5.83
C TYR A 95 -7.60 -11.05 4.72
N SER A 96 -8.53 -10.15 4.95
CA SER A 96 -9.52 -9.76 3.94
C SER A 96 -8.84 -9.11 2.71
N LEU A 97 -9.41 -9.32 1.54
CA LEU A 97 -8.96 -8.59 0.35
C LEU A 97 -9.26 -7.09 0.52
N CYS A 98 -8.32 -6.24 0.14
CA CYS A 98 -8.52 -4.78 0.17
C CYS A 98 -9.62 -4.37 -0.82
N GLU A 99 -10.66 -3.68 -0.32
CA GLU A 99 -11.75 -3.13 -1.16
C GLU A 99 -11.22 -2.16 -2.21
N GLY A 100 -10.19 -1.37 -1.86
CA GLY A 100 -9.48 -0.47 -2.77
C GLY A 100 -8.56 -1.17 -3.77
N LYS A 101 -8.50 -2.53 -3.76
CA LYS A 101 -7.65 -3.35 -4.63
C LYS A 101 -6.16 -2.98 -4.54
N VAL A 102 -5.70 -2.57 -3.37
CA VAL A 102 -4.29 -2.24 -3.08
C VAL A 102 -3.52 -3.54 -2.83
N MET A 103 -3.31 -4.31 -3.89
CA MET A 103 -2.70 -5.64 -3.79
C MET A 103 -1.75 -5.90 -4.97
N ALA A 104 -0.68 -6.66 -4.74
CA ALA A 104 0.29 -7.04 -5.77
C ALA A 104 -0.31 -7.92 -6.89
N SER A 105 -1.50 -8.49 -6.71
CA SER A 105 -2.28 -9.14 -7.77
C SER A 105 -2.90 -8.15 -8.77
N ASN A 106 -2.95 -6.86 -8.42
CA ASN A 106 -3.42 -5.79 -9.29
C ASN A 106 -2.23 -5.15 -10.04
N PRO A 107 -2.26 -5.07 -11.39
CA PRO A 107 -1.20 -4.43 -12.17
C PRO A 107 -0.88 -2.98 -11.77
N PHE A 108 -1.81 -2.29 -11.11
CA PHE A 108 -1.59 -0.94 -10.61
C PHE A 108 -0.56 -0.90 -9.46
N TRP A 109 -0.47 -1.98 -8.67
CA TRP A 109 0.43 -2.13 -7.52
C TRP A 109 1.58 -3.13 -7.75
N CYS A 110 1.64 -3.74 -8.94
CA CYS A 110 2.69 -4.66 -9.37
C CYS A 110 3.37 -4.12 -10.62
N ARG A 111 4.48 -3.41 -10.46
CA ARG A 111 5.12 -2.62 -11.53
C ARG A 111 6.63 -2.76 -11.52
N SER A 112 7.24 -2.49 -12.68
CA SER A 112 8.69 -2.29 -12.74
C SER A 112 9.11 -1.03 -11.99
N TYR A 113 10.39 -0.95 -11.63
CA TYR A 113 10.96 0.21 -10.95
C TYR A 113 10.72 1.52 -11.74
N GLU A 114 10.94 1.49 -13.05
CA GLU A 114 10.67 2.63 -13.94
C GLU A 114 9.19 3.03 -13.94
N GLN A 115 8.29 2.05 -14.01
CA GLN A 115 6.85 2.30 -13.97
C GLN A 115 6.39 2.86 -12.62
N TRP A 116 7.04 2.46 -11.52
CA TRP A 116 6.79 3.04 -10.21
C TRP A 116 7.24 4.50 -10.13
N MET A 117 8.44 4.84 -10.66
CA MET A 117 8.89 6.22 -10.74
C MET A 117 7.90 7.08 -11.53
N GLN A 118 7.45 6.60 -12.68
CA GLN A 118 6.45 7.31 -13.50
C GLN A 118 5.12 7.47 -12.76
N GLN A 119 4.66 6.45 -12.04
CA GLN A 119 3.40 6.50 -11.28
C GLN A 119 3.48 7.50 -10.14
N LEU A 120 4.59 7.55 -9.40
CA LEU A 120 4.83 8.53 -8.33
C LEU A 120 4.85 9.95 -8.87
N ASN A 121 5.51 10.17 -10.02
CA ASN A 121 5.46 11.45 -10.72
C ASN A 121 4.02 11.87 -11.05
N ASN A 122 3.25 10.95 -11.66
CA ASN A 122 1.87 11.21 -12.06
C ASN A 122 0.98 11.58 -10.85
N TRP A 123 1.14 10.89 -9.72
CA TRP A 123 0.37 11.20 -8.52
C TRP A 123 0.70 12.58 -7.95
N ILE A 124 1.99 12.96 -7.97
CA ILE A 124 2.45 14.27 -7.47
C ILE A 124 2.03 15.39 -8.43
N ASP A 125 2.05 15.12 -9.74
CA ASP A 125 1.61 16.11 -10.75
C ASP A 125 0.10 16.33 -10.73
N ASP A 126 -0.68 15.26 -10.65
CA ASP A 126 -2.12 15.31 -10.57
C ASP A 126 -2.60 15.97 -9.26
N ALA A 127 -1.97 15.62 -8.14
CA ALA A 127 -2.29 16.12 -6.80
C ALA A 127 -3.81 16.10 -6.46
N SER A 128 -4.58 15.22 -7.11
CA SER A 128 -5.96 14.96 -6.74
C SER A 128 -6.03 14.27 -5.39
N TRP A 129 -7.18 14.30 -4.74
CA TRP A 129 -7.40 13.59 -3.48
C TRP A 129 -7.05 12.10 -3.58
N GLU A 130 -7.41 11.47 -4.68
CA GLU A 130 -7.13 10.05 -4.92
C GLU A 130 -5.63 9.80 -5.09
N SER A 131 -4.94 10.60 -5.89
CA SER A 131 -3.50 10.49 -6.11
C SER A 131 -2.71 10.73 -4.84
N ILE A 132 -3.11 11.71 -4.02
CA ILE A 132 -2.50 11.97 -2.71
C ILE A 132 -2.73 10.77 -1.78
N ARG A 133 -3.92 10.19 -1.73
CA ARG A 133 -4.20 9.01 -0.93
C ARG A 133 -3.32 7.84 -1.34
N TYR A 134 -3.16 7.57 -2.63
CA TYR A 134 -2.26 6.53 -3.12
C TYR A 134 -0.80 6.80 -2.77
N LEU A 135 -0.35 8.03 -2.92
CA LEU A 135 1.01 8.44 -2.53
C LEU A 135 1.25 8.20 -1.03
N LEU A 136 0.35 8.64 -0.16
CA LEU A 136 0.44 8.41 1.28
C LEU A 136 0.44 6.92 1.63
N THR A 137 -0.44 6.14 1.00
CA THR A 137 -0.46 4.67 1.17
C THR A 137 0.89 4.05 0.76
N PHE A 138 1.48 4.51 -0.36
CA PHE A 138 2.81 4.06 -0.77
C PHE A 138 3.91 4.49 0.22
N MET A 139 3.82 5.70 0.78
CA MET A 139 4.81 6.20 1.74
C MET A 139 4.85 5.40 3.06
N ASP A 140 3.76 4.70 3.42
CA ASP A 140 3.73 3.75 4.53
C ASP A 140 4.48 2.44 4.22
N SER A 141 4.92 2.21 2.97
CA SER A 141 5.48 0.93 2.53
C SER A 141 6.67 0.45 3.35
N ARG A 142 6.72 -0.85 3.60
CA ARG A 142 7.79 -1.56 4.28
C ARG A 142 8.13 -2.83 3.50
N ALA A 143 9.41 -3.02 3.16
CA ALA A 143 9.87 -4.23 2.47
C ALA A 143 9.61 -5.48 3.32
N PHE A 144 9.15 -6.54 2.68
CA PHE A 144 8.83 -7.81 3.33
C PHE A 144 9.62 -9.00 2.75
N LEU A 145 9.84 -9.00 1.43
CA LEU A 145 10.61 -10.01 0.72
C LEU A 145 11.37 -9.36 -0.44
N GLY A 146 12.63 -9.76 -0.64
CA GLY A 146 13.48 -9.28 -1.74
C GLY A 146 14.30 -8.05 -1.39
N GLU A 147 14.54 -7.16 -2.38
CA GLU A 147 15.50 -6.07 -2.31
C GLU A 147 14.90 -4.79 -1.72
N GLU A 148 15.08 -4.55 -0.43
CA GLU A 148 14.59 -3.34 0.27
C GLU A 148 15.08 -2.04 -0.37
N LYS A 149 16.23 -2.06 -1.06
CA LYS A 149 16.78 -0.88 -1.74
C LYS A 149 15.76 -0.20 -2.67
N PHE A 150 14.89 -0.97 -3.35
CA PHE A 150 13.90 -0.42 -4.25
C PHE A 150 12.91 0.52 -3.54
N ILE A 151 12.37 0.08 -2.39
CA ILE A 151 11.46 0.92 -1.59
C ILE A 151 12.17 2.17 -1.10
N ARG A 152 13.38 2.02 -0.56
CA ARG A 152 14.15 3.15 -0.04
C ARG A 152 14.42 4.19 -1.12
N GLN A 153 14.84 3.78 -2.31
CA GLN A 153 15.12 4.66 -3.43
C GLN A 153 13.86 5.36 -3.94
N LEU A 154 12.73 4.63 -4.10
CA LEU A 154 11.47 5.23 -4.54
C LEU A 154 10.90 6.21 -3.51
N LYS A 155 11.02 5.94 -2.22
CA LYS A 155 10.66 6.91 -1.17
C LYS A 155 11.53 8.16 -1.22
N GLN A 156 12.84 7.99 -1.36
CA GLN A 156 13.76 9.13 -1.50
C GLN A 156 13.42 9.97 -2.74
N TYR A 157 13.15 9.32 -3.86
CA TYR A 157 12.68 9.97 -5.09
C TYR A 157 11.36 10.73 -4.87
N SER A 158 10.40 10.11 -4.17
CA SER A 158 9.12 10.77 -3.84
C SER A 158 9.33 12.02 -2.99
N TYR A 159 10.19 11.97 -1.96
CA TYR A 159 10.50 13.16 -1.14
C TYR A 159 11.10 14.30 -1.97
N GLN A 160 12.03 13.98 -2.88
CA GLN A 160 12.61 14.98 -3.79
C GLN A 160 11.53 15.63 -4.67
N LEU A 161 10.65 14.82 -5.27
CA LEU A 161 9.56 15.35 -6.10
C LEU A 161 8.54 16.19 -5.31
N ILE A 162 8.20 15.79 -4.09
CA ILE A 162 7.29 16.53 -3.21
C ILE A 162 7.84 17.93 -2.93
N ASP A 163 9.13 18.02 -2.67
CA ASP A 163 9.82 19.31 -2.41
C ASP A 163 9.93 20.15 -3.70
N GLU A 164 10.46 19.59 -4.78
CA GLU A 164 10.63 20.26 -6.07
C GLU A 164 9.32 20.80 -6.66
N LYS A 165 8.22 20.06 -6.52
CA LYS A 165 6.90 20.43 -7.06
C LYS A 165 6.02 21.16 -6.06
N HIS A 166 6.56 21.53 -4.90
CA HIS A 166 5.83 22.23 -3.84
C HIS A 166 4.47 21.59 -3.49
N LEU A 167 4.42 20.25 -3.48
CA LEU A 167 3.16 19.50 -3.31
C LEU A 167 2.44 19.88 -2.02
N LEU A 168 3.17 20.08 -0.90
CA LEU A 168 2.56 20.44 0.38
C LEU A 168 1.83 21.78 0.30
N THR A 169 2.42 22.78 -0.36
CA THR A 169 1.76 24.08 -0.57
C THR A 169 0.49 23.91 -1.43
N ARG A 170 0.57 23.12 -2.50
CA ARG A 170 -0.59 22.83 -3.36
C ARG A 170 -1.72 22.11 -2.62
N ILE A 171 -1.39 21.17 -1.74
CA ILE A 171 -2.37 20.48 -0.89
C ILE A 171 -3.02 21.47 0.08
N LEU A 172 -2.23 22.31 0.75
CA LEU A 172 -2.72 23.31 1.68
C LEU A 172 -3.63 24.32 0.96
N ASP A 173 -3.23 24.84 -0.19
CA ASP A 173 -4.05 25.75 -0.99
C ASP A 173 -5.39 25.11 -1.38
N ASN A 174 -5.39 23.84 -1.77
CA ASN A 174 -6.60 23.10 -2.09
C ASN A 174 -7.49 22.83 -0.86
N THR A 175 -6.87 22.58 0.32
CA THR A 175 -7.64 22.33 1.56
C THR A 175 -8.14 23.61 2.22
N MET A 176 -7.48 24.75 2.04
CA MET A 176 -7.94 26.04 2.54
C MET A 176 -9.22 26.54 1.80
N HIS A 177 -9.57 25.93 0.69
CA HIS A 177 -10.84 26.14 -0.01
C HIS A 177 -11.98 25.25 0.53
N ILE A 178 -11.77 24.54 1.67
CA ILE A 178 -12.87 23.86 2.38
C ILE A 178 -13.89 24.91 2.77
N LYS A 179 -15.06 24.84 2.15
CA LYS A 179 -16.18 25.72 2.47
C LYS A 179 -16.43 25.70 3.97
N LYS A 180 -16.60 26.89 4.56
CA LYS A 180 -16.94 27.02 5.98
C LYS A 180 -18.16 26.12 6.26
N THR A 181 -17.95 25.13 7.12
CA THR A 181 -19.01 24.19 7.53
C THR A 181 -20.11 24.87 8.38
N ILE A 182 -19.87 26.10 8.80
CA ILE A 182 -20.81 26.91 9.58
C ILE A 182 -21.11 28.18 8.80
N GLY A 183 -22.38 28.38 8.44
CA GLY A 183 -22.87 29.62 7.83
C GLY A 183 -22.85 30.79 8.80
N ILE A 184 -23.02 32.01 8.26
CA ILE A 184 -22.97 33.28 9.01
C ILE A 184 -23.96 33.31 10.18
N PHE A 185 -25.00 32.48 10.16
CA PHE A 185 -26.03 32.37 11.21
C PHE A 185 -25.87 31.10 12.08
N GLY A 186 -24.69 30.46 12.07
CA GLY A 186 -24.40 29.28 12.91
C GLY A 186 -25.06 27.96 12.43
N GLN A 187 -25.71 27.95 11.25
CA GLN A 187 -26.25 26.73 10.67
C GLN A 187 -25.13 25.87 10.05
N LEU A 188 -25.24 24.54 10.20
CA LEU A 188 -24.39 23.57 9.49
C LEU A 188 -24.68 23.65 7.98
N LEU A 189 -23.64 23.93 7.20
CA LEU A 189 -23.70 23.86 5.75
C LEU A 189 -23.32 22.43 5.33
N LEU A 190 -24.33 21.68 4.86
CA LEU A 190 -24.11 20.35 4.31
C LEU A 190 -23.53 20.43 2.90
N GLU A 191 -22.55 19.63 2.62
CA GLU A 191 -22.02 19.50 1.26
C GLU A 191 -23.02 18.70 0.41
N THR A 192 -23.59 19.34 -0.60
CA THR A 192 -24.59 18.71 -1.48
C THR A 192 -23.97 17.94 -2.65
N HIS A 193 -22.68 18.18 -2.95
CA HIS A 193 -21.92 17.53 -4.02
C HIS A 193 -20.47 17.43 -3.61
N GLY A 194 -19.92 16.22 -3.49
CA GLY A 194 -18.54 15.95 -3.12
C GLY A 194 -18.37 14.59 -2.44
N PRO A 195 -17.12 14.17 -2.13
CA PRO A 195 -16.87 12.86 -1.53
C PRO A 195 -17.46 12.70 -0.11
N TYR A 196 -17.96 13.79 0.50
CA TYR A 196 -18.59 13.81 1.83
C TYR A 196 -20.04 14.29 1.77
N SER A 197 -20.69 14.23 0.61
CA SER A 197 -22.10 14.60 0.48
C SER A 197 -22.97 13.74 1.39
N GLY A 198 -23.66 14.39 2.34
CA GLY A 198 -24.56 13.72 3.30
C GLY A 198 -23.98 13.48 4.70
N CYS A 199 -22.77 13.94 5.00
CA CYS A 199 -22.22 14.01 6.36
C CYS A 199 -22.44 15.35 7.01
#